data_1ed40442012e3e2767b4b339d5df00c1
#
_entry.id   1ed40442012e3e2767b4b339d5df00c1
#
_cell.length_a   1.000
_cell.length_b   1.000
_cell.length_c   1.000
_cell.angle_alpha   90.00
_cell.angle_beta   90.00
_cell.angle_gamma   90.00
#
_symmetry.space_group_name_H-M   'P 1'
#
loop_
_entity.id
_entity.type
_entity.pdbx_description
1 polymer ?
#
loop_
_entity_poly.entity_id
_entity_poly.type
_entity_poly.pdbx_seq_one_letter_code
_entity_poly.pdbx_strand_id
1 'polypeptide(L)'
;PRRAHSIAAQGGINAAKNYKSDGDSVMRLFYDTIKGGDFRSREDNVYRLAEISKNIIDQCVAQGVPFAREYGGLLDNRSFGGVQVSRTFYARGQTGQQLLLGAYSALSRQMEKKKVVFYPRHDMLDVVLVEGKAKGIVTRNLVDGKVETHSADIVILATGGYSNVYYLSTNAMASNVTANWRAHRKGALFANPSFT
;
A
#
# COMPACT_ATOMS: atom_id res chain seq x y z
N PRO A 1 -11.97 -3.85 -8.68
CA PRO A 1 -10.54 -3.69 -8.52
C PRO A 1 -10.12 -2.34 -7.96
N ARG A 2 -10.91 -1.27 -8.10
CA ARG A 2 -10.63 0.05 -7.50
C ARG A 2 -11.36 0.27 -6.17
N ARG A 3 -11.64 -0.79 -5.45
CA ARG A 3 -12.35 -0.78 -4.18
C ARG A 3 -11.48 -1.48 -3.13
N ALA A 4 -10.46 -0.79 -2.68
CA ALA A 4 -9.65 -1.20 -1.53
C ALA A 4 -9.89 -0.21 -0.37
N HIS A 5 -9.43 -0.54 0.82
CA HIS A 5 -9.51 0.40 1.95
C HIS A 5 -8.74 1.70 1.67
N SER A 6 -7.69 1.64 0.86
CA SER A 6 -6.92 2.82 0.42
C SER A 6 -7.80 3.95 -0.13
N ILE A 7 -8.91 3.65 -0.80
CA ILE A 7 -9.81 4.68 -1.35
C ILE A 7 -10.48 5.52 -0.25
N ALA A 8 -10.60 4.99 0.96
CA ALA A 8 -11.19 5.67 2.10
C ALA A 8 -10.19 6.53 2.88
N ALA A 9 -8.90 6.45 2.59
CA ALA A 9 -7.87 7.25 3.26
C ALA A 9 -8.00 8.73 2.84
N GLN A 10 -8.17 9.62 3.81
CA GLN A 10 -8.48 11.03 3.59
C GLN A 10 -7.41 11.98 4.12
N GLY A 11 -6.70 11.59 5.19
CA GLY A 11 -5.79 12.46 5.92
C GLY A 11 -4.60 12.96 5.12
N GLY A 12 -3.96 12.09 4.40
CA GLY A 12 -2.76 12.38 3.64
C GLY A 12 -1.73 11.27 3.70
N ILE A 13 -0.57 11.53 3.12
CA ILE A 13 0.59 10.64 3.12
C ILE A 13 1.81 11.40 3.65
N ASN A 14 2.55 10.79 4.55
CA ASN A 14 3.73 11.39 5.18
C ASN A 14 4.99 11.18 4.34
N ALA A 15 5.78 12.25 4.20
CA ALA A 15 7.11 12.18 3.60
C ALA A 15 8.06 13.23 4.19
N ALA A 16 9.31 12.85 4.39
CA ALA A 16 10.33 13.68 5.04
C ALA A 16 10.94 14.73 4.09
N LYS A 17 10.10 15.58 3.48
CA LYS A 17 10.55 16.63 2.54
C LYS A 17 11.01 17.94 3.22
N ASN A 18 10.59 18.15 4.46
CA ASN A 18 10.96 19.33 5.26
C ASN A 18 10.75 20.67 4.54
N TYR A 19 9.66 20.84 3.80
CA TYR A 19 9.40 22.06 3.01
C TYR A 19 9.22 23.31 3.87
N LYS A 20 8.73 23.15 5.09
CA LYS A 20 8.51 24.29 6.02
C LYS A 20 9.68 24.53 6.95
N SER A 21 10.78 23.78 6.82
CA SER A 21 11.98 23.91 7.65
C SER A 21 11.68 23.86 9.16
N ASP A 22 10.67 23.05 9.54
CA ASP A 22 10.20 22.89 10.92
C ASP A 22 10.89 21.73 11.66
N GLY A 23 12.06 21.33 11.18
CA GLY A 23 12.91 20.31 11.80
C GLY A 23 12.55 18.88 11.44
N ASP A 24 11.81 18.66 10.34
CA ASP A 24 11.58 17.32 9.84
C ASP A 24 12.81 16.72 9.17
N SER A 25 12.95 15.41 9.24
CA SER A 25 14.05 14.66 8.63
C SER A 25 13.67 13.20 8.42
N VAL A 26 14.48 12.50 7.61
CA VAL A 26 14.36 11.05 7.42
C VAL A 26 14.44 10.33 8.76
N MET A 27 15.40 10.69 9.63
CA MET A 27 15.57 10.09 10.94
C MET A 27 14.37 10.36 11.85
N ARG A 28 13.79 11.56 11.79
CA ARG A 28 12.59 11.88 12.58
C ARG A 28 11.37 11.09 12.10
N LEU A 29 11.17 10.98 10.80
CA LEU A 29 10.09 10.14 10.24
C LEU A 29 10.27 8.67 10.60
N PHE A 30 11.50 8.18 10.54
CA PHE A 30 11.86 6.82 10.98
C PHE A 30 11.50 6.60 12.45
N TYR A 31 11.98 7.47 13.34
CA TYR A 31 11.71 7.36 14.78
C TYR A 31 10.20 7.42 15.09
N ASP A 32 9.50 8.38 14.52
CA ASP A 32 8.05 8.54 14.74
C ASP A 32 7.27 7.31 14.25
N THR A 33 7.70 6.68 13.15
CA THR A 33 7.08 5.47 12.61
C THR A 33 7.35 4.25 13.49
N ILE A 34 8.58 4.07 13.96
CA ILE A 34 8.93 2.98 14.91
C ILE A 34 8.14 3.13 16.21
N LYS A 35 8.11 4.34 16.77
CA LYS A 35 7.36 4.64 18.00
C LYS A 35 5.85 4.45 17.82
N GLY A 36 5.29 4.92 16.71
CA GLY A 36 3.88 4.75 16.37
C GLY A 36 3.47 3.29 16.15
N GLY A 37 4.40 2.45 15.73
CA GLY A 37 4.26 0.99 15.60
C GLY A 37 4.59 0.22 16.88
N ASP A 38 4.66 0.89 18.04
CA ASP A 38 4.96 0.28 19.34
C ASP A 38 6.27 -0.53 19.35
N PHE A 39 7.27 -0.05 18.62
CA PHE A 39 8.60 -0.67 18.47
C PHE A 39 8.56 -2.12 17.95
N ARG A 40 7.53 -2.49 17.19
CA ARG A 40 7.35 -3.86 16.65
C ARG A 40 7.74 -3.99 15.19
N SER A 41 8.01 -2.88 14.52
CA SER A 41 8.38 -2.88 13.11
C SER A 41 9.84 -3.27 12.90
N ARG A 42 10.14 -3.83 11.74
CA ARG A 42 11.52 -4.09 11.33
C ARG A 42 12.19 -2.77 10.96
N GLU A 43 13.20 -2.39 11.71
CA GLU A 43 13.84 -1.06 11.63
C GLU A 43 14.42 -0.77 10.24
N ASP A 44 15.12 -1.72 9.64
CA ASP A 44 15.70 -1.57 8.30
C ASP A 44 14.65 -1.18 7.24
N ASN A 45 13.49 -1.83 7.29
CA ASN A 45 12.40 -1.56 6.36
C ASN A 45 11.79 -0.17 6.58
N VAL A 46 11.64 0.23 7.84
CA VAL A 46 11.07 1.54 8.20
C VAL A 46 12.06 2.66 7.84
N TYR A 47 13.35 2.47 8.09
CA TYR A 47 14.37 3.44 7.69
C TYR A 47 14.38 3.62 6.18
N ARG A 48 14.38 2.52 5.43
CA ARG A 48 14.33 2.57 3.97
C ARG A 48 13.06 3.27 3.46
N LEU A 49 11.90 3.00 4.06
CA LEU A 49 10.66 3.70 3.74
C LEU A 49 10.80 5.21 3.98
N ALA A 50 11.33 5.62 5.11
CA ALA A 50 11.53 7.03 5.44
C ALA A 50 12.49 7.72 4.45
N GLU A 51 13.56 7.03 4.07
CA GLU A 51 14.55 7.53 3.09
C GLU A 51 13.93 7.76 1.72
N ILE A 52 13.16 6.80 1.18
CA ILE A 52 12.55 6.90 -0.15
C ILE A 52 11.27 7.74 -0.18
N SER A 53 10.71 8.11 0.97
CA SER A 53 9.41 8.80 1.08
C SER A 53 9.33 10.07 0.22
N LYS A 54 10.43 10.81 0.13
CA LYS A 54 10.54 12.04 -0.68
C LYS A 54 10.29 11.75 -2.16
N ASN A 55 10.92 10.69 -2.67
CA ASN A 55 10.83 10.30 -4.07
C ASN A 55 9.44 9.72 -4.40
N ILE A 56 8.79 9.06 -3.44
CA ILE A 56 7.43 8.53 -3.60
C ILE A 56 6.43 9.66 -3.88
N ILE A 57 6.53 10.79 -3.15
CA ILE A 57 5.66 11.95 -3.41
C ILE A 57 5.88 12.49 -4.82
N ASP A 58 7.13 12.65 -5.24
CA ASP A 58 7.44 13.15 -6.58
C ASP A 58 6.93 12.20 -7.68
N GLN A 59 7.06 10.89 -7.45
CA GLN A 59 6.52 9.87 -8.35
C GLN A 59 4.99 9.95 -8.42
N CYS A 60 4.29 10.14 -7.30
CA CYS A 60 2.84 10.30 -7.27
C CYS A 60 2.41 11.55 -8.04
N VAL A 61 3.14 12.67 -7.90
CA VAL A 61 2.89 13.90 -8.68
C VAL A 61 3.07 13.62 -10.17
N ALA A 62 4.13 12.93 -10.57
CA ALA A 62 4.39 12.56 -11.96
C ALA A 62 3.33 11.60 -12.53
N GLN A 63 2.66 10.83 -11.69
CA GLN A 63 1.52 9.97 -12.05
C GLN A 63 0.20 10.74 -12.17
N GLY A 64 0.20 12.05 -11.86
CA GLY A 64 -0.97 12.91 -11.97
C GLY A 64 -1.82 13.00 -10.69
N VAL A 65 -1.27 12.67 -9.53
CA VAL A 65 -1.97 12.86 -8.25
C VAL A 65 -2.07 14.35 -7.93
N PRO A 66 -3.28 14.93 -7.77
CA PRO A 66 -3.51 16.35 -7.58
C PRO A 66 -3.37 16.72 -6.10
N PHE A 67 -2.15 16.65 -5.56
CA PHE A 67 -1.90 17.14 -4.21
C PHE A 67 -2.21 18.64 -4.10
N ALA A 68 -2.66 19.07 -2.92
CA ALA A 68 -2.83 20.47 -2.61
C ALA A 68 -1.52 21.22 -2.80
N ARG A 69 -1.63 22.48 -3.23
CA ARG A 69 -0.48 23.36 -3.45
C ARG A 69 -0.67 24.67 -2.69
N GLU A 70 0.44 25.23 -2.25
CA GLU A 70 0.51 26.59 -1.73
C GLU A 70 0.39 27.62 -2.87
N TYR A 71 0.18 28.88 -2.51
CA TYR A 71 0.08 29.97 -3.48
C TYR A 71 1.29 30.08 -4.41
N GLY A 72 2.48 29.81 -3.90
CA GLY A 72 3.73 29.78 -4.68
C GLY A 72 3.92 28.56 -5.57
N GLY A 73 2.95 27.62 -5.60
CA GLY A 73 2.97 26.43 -6.48
C GLY A 73 3.68 25.20 -5.90
N LEU A 74 4.32 25.31 -4.75
CA LEU A 74 4.88 24.14 -4.04
C LEU A 74 3.77 23.27 -3.48
N LEU A 75 4.08 22.00 -3.25
CA LEU A 75 3.12 21.08 -2.61
C LEU A 75 2.86 21.56 -1.18
N ASP A 76 1.59 21.72 -0.84
CA ASP A 76 1.20 22.02 0.54
C ASP A 76 1.32 20.77 1.42
N ASN A 77 1.75 20.99 2.65
CA ASN A 77 1.84 19.96 3.67
C ASN A 77 1.41 20.50 5.03
N ARG A 78 0.98 19.59 5.89
CA ARG A 78 0.46 19.95 7.22
C ARG A 78 0.90 18.95 8.28
N SER A 79 0.81 19.36 9.53
CA SER A 79 0.79 18.44 10.66
C SER A 79 -0.55 17.73 10.71
N PHE A 80 -0.54 16.41 10.88
CA PHE A 80 -1.75 15.59 10.94
C PHE A 80 -1.51 14.30 11.76
N GLY A 81 -2.54 13.85 12.46
CA GLY A 81 -2.47 12.58 13.20
C GLY A 81 -1.50 12.55 14.37
N GLY A 82 -1.30 13.69 15.04
CA GLY A 82 -0.39 13.80 16.18
C GLY A 82 1.07 14.05 15.81
N VAL A 83 1.40 14.11 14.52
CA VAL A 83 2.74 14.48 14.04
C VAL A 83 2.96 15.98 14.27
N GLN A 84 4.06 16.33 14.92
CA GLN A 84 4.35 17.70 15.34
C GLN A 84 5.05 18.55 14.26
N VAL A 85 5.36 17.98 13.11
CA VAL A 85 5.96 18.65 11.97
C VAL A 85 5.08 18.54 10.73
N SER A 86 5.24 19.47 9.79
CA SER A 86 4.48 19.54 8.57
C SER A 86 5.06 18.56 7.52
N ARG A 87 4.60 17.32 7.52
CA ARG A 87 5.08 16.28 6.58
C ARG A 87 3.97 15.56 5.83
N THR A 88 2.71 15.88 6.12
CA THR A 88 1.55 15.18 5.53
C THR A 88 1.11 15.89 4.25
N PHE A 89 1.32 15.27 3.11
CA PHE A 89 0.87 15.72 1.80
C PHE A 89 -0.55 15.19 1.55
N TYR A 90 -1.44 15.98 1.00
CA TYR A 90 -2.86 15.66 0.93
C TYR A 90 -3.55 16.17 -0.34
N ALA A 91 -4.67 15.57 -0.69
CA ALA A 91 -5.56 15.97 -1.77
C ALA A 91 -6.98 16.23 -1.23
N ARG A 92 -7.10 17.15 -0.28
CA ARG A 92 -8.36 17.71 0.29
C ARG A 92 -9.48 16.69 0.50
N GLY A 93 -9.25 15.73 1.39
CA GLY A 93 -10.24 14.68 1.76
C GLY A 93 -10.31 13.50 0.79
N GLN A 94 -9.55 13.51 -0.30
CA GLN A 94 -9.56 12.45 -1.32
C GLN A 94 -8.19 11.82 -1.54
N THR A 95 -7.27 11.93 -0.60
CA THR A 95 -5.86 11.55 -0.80
C THR A 95 -5.73 10.10 -1.25
N GLY A 96 -6.35 9.16 -0.55
CA GLY A 96 -6.27 7.74 -0.90
C GLY A 96 -6.90 7.42 -2.25
N GLN A 97 -8.04 8.04 -2.55
CA GLN A 97 -8.70 7.90 -3.85
C GLN A 97 -7.80 8.40 -5.00
N GLN A 98 -7.20 9.55 -4.84
CA GLN A 98 -6.35 10.14 -5.87
C GLN A 98 -5.04 9.37 -6.06
N LEU A 99 -4.43 8.88 -4.99
CA LEU A 99 -3.27 7.98 -5.05
C LEU A 99 -3.61 6.69 -5.80
N LEU A 100 -4.74 6.07 -5.48
CA LEU A 100 -5.20 4.86 -6.17
C LEU A 100 -5.48 5.09 -7.65
N LEU A 101 -6.13 6.20 -8.00
CA LEU A 101 -6.41 6.55 -9.41
C LEU A 101 -5.12 6.83 -10.18
N GLY A 102 -4.17 7.54 -9.59
CA GLY A 102 -2.85 7.79 -10.20
C GLY A 102 -2.11 6.47 -10.49
N ALA A 103 -2.04 5.59 -9.50
CA ALA A 103 -1.43 4.27 -9.66
C ALA A 103 -2.16 3.42 -10.70
N TYR A 104 -3.49 3.43 -10.70
CA TYR A 104 -4.28 2.68 -11.68
C TYR A 104 -4.10 3.21 -13.11
N SER A 105 -4.02 4.53 -13.27
CA SER A 105 -3.73 5.15 -14.57
C SER A 105 -2.34 4.74 -15.09
N ALA A 106 -1.35 4.72 -14.22
CA ALA A 106 -0.01 4.23 -14.56
C ALA A 106 -0.01 2.74 -14.96
N LEU A 107 -0.74 1.91 -14.21
CA LEU A 107 -0.94 0.50 -14.53
C LEU A 107 -1.62 0.32 -15.90
N SER A 108 -2.67 1.08 -16.17
CA SER A 108 -3.42 1.00 -17.44
C SER A 108 -2.53 1.27 -18.64
N ARG A 109 -1.60 2.22 -18.53
CA ARG A 109 -0.60 2.47 -19.59
C ARG A 109 0.33 1.28 -19.83
N GLN A 110 0.65 0.49 -18.80
CA GLN A 110 1.46 -0.72 -18.95
C GLN A 110 0.65 -1.88 -19.54
N MET A 111 -0.64 -1.95 -19.22
CA MET A 111 -1.56 -2.93 -19.81
C MET A 111 -1.73 -2.67 -21.33
N GLU A 112 -1.90 -1.41 -21.75
CA GLU A 112 -1.95 -1.01 -23.16
C GLU A 112 -0.68 -1.44 -23.92
N LYS A 113 0.49 -1.30 -23.28
CA LYS A 113 1.78 -1.75 -23.83
C LYS A 113 1.99 -3.26 -23.76
N LYS A 114 0.98 -4.03 -23.33
CA LYS A 114 1.03 -5.51 -23.15
C LYS A 114 2.14 -5.99 -22.20
N LYS A 115 2.63 -5.11 -21.32
CA LYS A 115 3.62 -5.48 -20.29
C LYS A 115 3.00 -6.06 -19.04
N VAL A 116 1.69 -5.86 -18.85
CA VAL A 116 0.93 -6.35 -17.71
C VAL A 116 -0.35 -6.99 -18.20
N VAL A 117 -0.63 -8.18 -17.72
CA VAL A 117 -1.94 -8.84 -17.86
C VAL A 117 -2.70 -8.65 -16.55
N PHE A 118 -3.92 -8.18 -16.64
CA PHE A 118 -4.76 -7.89 -15.48
C PHE A 118 -5.94 -8.85 -15.43
N TYR A 119 -6.09 -9.55 -14.31
CA TYR A 119 -7.15 -10.53 -14.08
C TYR A 119 -8.17 -10.00 -13.06
N PRO A 120 -9.14 -9.17 -13.46
CA PRO A 120 -10.18 -8.70 -12.55
C PRO A 120 -11.13 -9.85 -12.17
N ARG A 121 -11.72 -9.76 -10.97
CA ARG A 121 -12.65 -10.77 -10.45
C ARG A 121 -12.05 -12.18 -10.38
N HIS A 122 -10.77 -12.28 -10.05
CA HIS A 122 -10.11 -13.53 -9.75
C HIS A 122 -9.80 -13.59 -8.25
N ASP A 123 -10.11 -14.72 -7.64
CA ASP A 123 -9.79 -15.01 -6.24
C ASP A 123 -8.56 -15.95 -6.21
N MET A 124 -7.55 -15.59 -5.43
CA MET A 124 -6.39 -16.44 -5.23
C MET A 124 -6.76 -17.62 -4.32
N LEU A 125 -6.67 -18.82 -4.83
CA LEU A 125 -6.98 -20.03 -4.07
C LEU A 125 -5.78 -20.60 -3.33
N ASP A 126 -4.59 -20.55 -3.93
CA ASP A 126 -3.38 -21.12 -3.32
C ASP A 126 -2.11 -20.52 -3.92
N VAL A 127 -0.99 -20.71 -3.23
CA VAL A 127 0.35 -20.43 -3.72
C VAL A 127 0.98 -21.74 -4.17
N VAL A 128 1.52 -21.78 -5.39
CA VAL A 128 2.23 -22.95 -5.91
C VAL A 128 3.68 -22.94 -5.43
N LEU A 129 4.07 -23.99 -4.74
CA LEU A 129 5.46 -24.22 -4.33
C LEU A 129 6.10 -25.32 -5.18
N VAL A 130 7.29 -25.07 -5.66
CA VAL A 130 8.15 -26.06 -6.30
C VAL A 130 9.50 -26.01 -5.58
N GLU A 131 9.93 -27.13 -5.04
CA GLU A 131 11.17 -27.24 -4.26
C GLU A 131 11.27 -26.17 -3.14
N GLY A 132 10.16 -25.92 -2.45
CA GLY A 132 10.09 -24.92 -1.37
C GLY A 132 10.08 -23.46 -1.82
N LYS A 133 10.06 -23.15 -3.11
CA LYS A 133 10.03 -21.80 -3.67
C LYS A 133 8.64 -21.49 -4.26
N ALA A 134 8.15 -20.28 -4.02
CA ALA A 134 6.92 -19.80 -4.64
C ALA A 134 7.15 -19.61 -6.15
N LYS A 135 6.40 -20.35 -6.96
CA LYS A 135 6.52 -20.39 -8.43
C LYS A 135 5.23 -20.05 -9.16
N GLY A 136 4.23 -19.60 -8.45
CA GLY A 136 2.98 -19.19 -9.06
C GLY A 136 1.83 -19.18 -8.07
N ILE A 137 0.63 -19.00 -8.61
CA ILE A 137 -0.62 -18.99 -7.87
C ILE A 137 -1.68 -19.79 -8.62
N VAL A 138 -2.64 -20.31 -7.86
CA VAL A 138 -3.90 -20.86 -8.39
C VAL A 138 -5.00 -19.84 -8.14
N THR A 139 -5.76 -19.52 -9.16
CA THR A 139 -6.88 -18.57 -9.07
C THR A 139 -8.19 -19.21 -9.52
N ARG A 140 -9.28 -18.63 -9.04
CA ARG A 140 -10.63 -18.93 -9.52
C ARG A 140 -11.24 -17.67 -10.12
N ASN A 141 -11.67 -17.76 -11.37
CA ASN A 141 -12.49 -16.72 -11.98
C ASN A 141 -13.87 -16.71 -11.31
N LEU A 142 -14.25 -15.57 -10.75
CA LEU A 142 -15.53 -15.43 -10.03
C LEU A 142 -16.75 -15.23 -10.95
N VAL A 143 -16.54 -15.15 -12.26
CA VAL A 143 -17.63 -15.01 -13.24
C VAL A 143 -18.14 -16.39 -13.68
N ASP A 144 -17.21 -17.27 -14.04
CA ASP A 144 -17.51 -18.60 -14.62
C ASP A 144 -17.09 -19.77 -13.73
N GLY A 145 -16.42 -19.49 -12.61
CA GLY A 145 -15.94 -20.51 -11.66
C GLY A 145 -14.68 -21.25 -12.11
N LYS A 146 -14.13 -20.96 -13.28
CA LYS A 146 -12.96 -21.66 -13.81
C LYS A 146 -11.74 -21.48 -12.91
N VAL A 147 -11.03 -22.57 -12.68
CA VAL A 147 -9.76 -22.59 -11.93
C VAL A 147 -8.60 -22.54 -12.92
N GLU A 148 -7.67 -21.64 -12.67
CA GLU A 148 -6.51 -21.36 -13.51
C GLU A 148 -5.24 -21.33 -12.68
N THR A 149 -4.11 -21.72 -13.29
CA THR A 149 -2.79 -21.63 -12.68
C THR A 149 -1.94 -20.61 -13.44
N HIS A 150 -1.29 -19.72 -12.70
CA HIS A 150 -0.37 -18.72 -13.25
C HIS A 150 1.02 -18.97 -12.69
N SER A 151 1.97 -19.28 -13.57
CA SER A 151 3.36 -19.46 -13.19
C SER A 151 4.08 -18.10 -13.14
N ALA A 152 5.01 -17.94 -12.19
CA ALA A 152 5.81 -16.74 -12.03
C ALA A 152 7.10 -17.05 -11.27
N ASP A 153 8.15 -16.29 -11.54
CA ASP A 153 9.40 -16.37 -10.79
C ASP A 153 9.31 -15.70 -9.42
N ILE A 154 8.43 -14.72 -9.29
CA ILE A 154 8.16 -13.99 -8.04
C ILE A 154 6.66 -13.88 -7.84
N VAL A 155 6.21 -14.14 -6.62
CA VAL A 155 4.81 -13.92 -6.19
C VAL A 155 4.81 -12.82 -5.12
N ILE A 156 4.07 -11.74 -5.38
CA ILE A 156 3.91 -10.62 -4.47
C ILE A 156 2.48 -10.61 -3.94
N LEU A 157 2.33 -10.72 -2.61
CA LEU A 157 1.05 -10.56 -1.93
C LEU A 157 0.91 -9.10 -1.49
N ALA A 158 0.01 -8.36 -2.14
CA ALA A 158 -0.31 -6.96 -1.83
C ALA A 158 -1.80 -6.82 -1.52
N THR A 159 -2.31 -7.68 -0.65
CA THR A 159 -3.75 -7.86 -0.38
C THR A 159 -4.29 -6.94 0.70
N GLY A 160 -3.46 -6.03 1.20
CA GLY A 160 -3.83 -5.08 2.24
C GLY A 160 -3.94 -5.72 3.63
N GLY A 161 -4.57 -5.00 4.54
CA GLY A 161 -4.81 -5.45 5.90
C GLY A 161 -5.89 -6.53 6.00
N TYR A 162 -6.11 -7.03 7.22
CA TYR A 162 -7.01 -8.15 7.49
C TYR A 162 -7.89 -7.95 8.74
N SER A 163 -8.15 -6.70 9.11
CA SER A 163 -8.90 -6.43 10.35
C SER A 163 -10.34 -6.94 10.36
N ASN A 164 -10.91 -7.32 9.20
CA ASN A 164 -12.22 -7.98 9.15
C ASN A 164 -12.22 -9.43 9.69
N VAL A 165 -11.10 -9.93 10.17
CA VAL A 165 -11.06 -11.15 10.99
C VAL A 165 -11.65 -10.89 12.38
N TYR A 166 -11.67 -9.65 12.84
CA TYR A 166 -12.24 -9.25 14.12
C TYR A 166 -13.71 -8.82 13.97
N TYR A 167 -14.47 -8.94 15.05
CA TYR A 167 -15.92 -8.61 15.07
C TYR A 167 -16.20 -7.16 14.68
N LEU A 168 -15.45 -6.21 15.23
CA LEU A 168 -15.58 -4.80 14.88
C LEU A 168 -14.37 -4.37 14.03
N SER A 169 -14.65 -3.93 12.82
CA SER A 169 -13.63 -3.41 11.91
C SER A 169 -14.19 -2.24 11.11
N THR A 170 -13.38 -1.21 10.94
CA THR A 170 -13.67 -0.06 10.06
C THR A 170 -13.07 -0.23 8.66
N ASN A 171 -12.35 -1.31 8.41
CA ASN A 171 -11.73 -1.58 7.11
C ASN A 171 -12.78 -2.01 6.07
N ALA A 172 -12.44 -1.82 4.80
CA ALA A 172 -13.24 -2.34 3.70
C ALA A 172 -13.42 -3.85 3.82
N MET A 173 -14.59 -4.36 3.42
CA MET A 173 -14.96 -5.78 3.61
C MET A 173 -13.99 -6.78 2.98
N ALA A 174 -13.26 -6.38 1.93
CA ALA A 174 -12.24 -7.21 1.31
C ALA A 174 -10.90 -7.27 2.10
N SER A 175 -10.75 -6.47 3.16
CA SER A 175 -9.60 -6.53 4.06
C SER A 175 -9.73 -7.74 5.00
N ASN A 176 -9.61 -8.93 4.44
CA ASN A 176 -9.72 -10.21 5.13
C ASN A 176 -8.42 -11.00 5.03
N VAL A 177 -8.28 -12.02 5.87
CA VAL A 177 -7.02 -12.77 6.01
C VAL A 177 -6.83 -13.87 4.95
N THR A 178 -7.75 -14.06 4.01
CA THR A 178 -7.79 -15.26 3.15
C THR A 178 -6.48 -15.53 2.42
N ALA A 179 -5.92 -14.55 1.72
CA ALA A 179 -4.68 -14.75 0.98
C ALA A 179 -3.47 -14.98 1.91
N ASN A 180 -3.38 -14.23 3.00
CA ASN A 180 -2.32 -14.36 3.99
C ASN A 180 -2.38 -15.73 4.67
N TRP A 181 -3.58 -16.20 5.00
CA TRP A 181 -3.80 -17.52 5.58
C TRP A 181 -3.35 -18.66 4.65
N ARG A 182 -3.66 -18.56 3.36
CA ARG A 182 -3.22 -19.54 2.35
C ARG A 182 -1.69 -19.58 2.23
N ALA A 183 -1.03 -18.42 2.22
CA ALA A 183 0.43 -18.35 2.23
C ALA A 183 1.01 -18.91 3.54
N HIS A 184 0.39 -18.60 4.69
CA HIS A 184 0.82 -19.11 5.99
C HIS A 184 0.75 -20.64 6.05
N ARG A 185 -0.30 -21.24 5.55
CA ARG A 185 -0.42 -22.72 5.43
C ARG A 185 0.70 -23.35 4.59
N LYS A 186 1.34 -22.59 3.73
CA LYS A 186 2.50 -23.00 2.92
C LYS A 186 3.84 -22.68 3.56
N GLY A 187 3.84 -22.21 4.81
CA GLY A 187 5.05 -21.95 5.59
C GLY A 187 5.47 -20.48 5.70
N ALA A 188 4.72 -19.54 5.11
CA ALA A 188 4.99 -18.13 5.30
C ALA A 188 4.72 -17.70 6.76
N LEU A 189 5.60 -16.88 7.32
CA LEU A 189 5.43 -16.36 8.67
C LEU A 189 4.42 -15.22 8.69
N PHE A 190 3.67 -15.12 9.79
CA PHE A 190 2.80 -14.00 10.10
C PHE A 190 3.53 -13.03 11.03
N ALA A 191 3.40 -11.74 10.77
CA ALA A 191 4.00 -10.70 11.61
C ALA A 191 2.93 -9.71 12.10
N ASN A 192 3.11 -9.21 13.30
CA ASN A 192 2.34 -8.12 13.91
C ASN A 192 0.81 -8.28 13.80
N PRO A 193 0.21 -9.36 14.31
CA PRO A 193 -1.24 -9.58 14.18
C PRO A 193 -2.09 -8.55 14.93
N SER A 194 -1.49 -7.74 15.79
CA SER A 194 -2.17 -6.64 16.49
C SER A 194 -2.35 -5.38 15.64
N PHE A 195 -1.65 -5.28 14.51
CA PHE A 195 -1.72 -4.14 13.59
C PHE A 195 -2.26 -4.62 12.22
N THR A 196 -3.57 -4.69 12.11
CA THR A 196 -4.28 -5.26 10.95
C THR A 196 -4.73 -4.23 9.94
#